data_d6935ac28d75a095cd68e6ba9e6f9c9f
#
_entry.id   d6935ac28d75a095cd68e6ba9e6f9c9f
#
_cell.length_a   1.000
_cell.length_b   1.000
_cell.length_c   1.000
_cell.angle_alpha   90.00
_cell.angle_beta   90.00
_cell.angle_gamma   90.00
#
_symmetry.space_group_name_H-M   'P 1'
#
loop_
_entity.id
_entity.type
_entity.pdbx_description
1 polymer ?
#
loop_
_entity_poly.entity_id
_entity_poly.type
_entity_poly.pdbx_seq_one_letter_code
_entity_poly.pdbx_strand_id
1 'polypeptide(L)'
;DHYLGKETVQNLMVLRFANMLFEPIWSRNYVDHVQITVAEDLGLEGRADYYDKSGALRDMVQNHMLQLLCLTAMEPPNQLDDDDVRTEKIKVLNALTPITGEAAKKQTVRGQYKAGVKDNTPVKGYLEELSSETVSSTETFVAIKANIDNWRWAGVPFYLRTGKRMSQRHSDIIIQFKPTPHSLFGEGYESANKLVIRLQPDEGVRLFVQIKEPGPGGLRVKSLPLNLSYAESFTVRYPDAYERLLMDVVRGNLSLFMRKDEVEAAWTWVDGLIEAWEKSGDRPEAYTAGSDGPLAAAMMMDRDNRAWWEGS
;
A
#
# COMPACT_ATOMS: atom_id res chain seq x y z
N ASP A 1 10.84 3.71 -11.62
CA ASP A 1 9.97 2.83 -10.84
C ASP A 1 8.86 2.29 -11.73
N HIS A 2 8.79 0.96 -11.87
CA HIS A 2 7.81 0.34 -12.78
C HIS A 2 6.36 0.42 -12.27
N TYR A 3 6.13 0.63 -10.97
CA TYR A 3 4.77 0.87 -10.45
C TYR A 3 4.18 2.17 -11.02
N LEU A 4 4.99 3.20 -11.23
CA LEU A 4 4.54 4.44 -11.87
C LEU A 4 4.11 4.23 -13.33
N GLY A 5 4.63 3.19 -13.99
CA GLY A 5 4.23 2.80 -15.35
C GLY A 5 2.90 2.06 -15.45
N LYS A 6 2.28 1.63 -14.33
CA LYS A 6 0.97 0.95 -14.33
C LYS A 6 -0.15 1.94 -14.62
N GLU A 7 -1.10 1.54 -15.48
CA GLU A 7 -2.25 2.38 -15.86
C GLU A 7 -3.09 2.81 -14.65
N THR A 8 -3.38 1.89 -13.75
CA THR A 8 -4.15 2.19 -12.53
C THR A 8 -3.45 3.13 -11.57
N VAL A 9 -2.11 3.11 -11.52
CA VAL A 9 -1.33 4.07 -10.72
C VAL A 9 -1.43 5.47 -11.31
N GLN A 10 -1.32 5.61 -12.64
CA GLN A 10 -1.47 6.89 -13.32
C GLN A 10 -2.91 7.40 -13.23
N ASN A 11 -3.88 6.48 -13.31
CA ASN A 11 -5.29 6.83 -13.14
C ASN A 11 -5.60 7.41 -11.76
N LEU A 12 -4.79 7.18 -10.74
CA LEU A 12 -4.99 7.78 -9.41
C LEU A 12 -5.02 9.31 -9.49
N MET A 13 -4.14 9.92 -10.30
CA MET A 13 -4.16 11.37 -10.53
C MET A 13 -5.42 11.82 -11.26
N VAL A 14 -5.85 11.08 -12.29
CA VAL A 14 -7.08 11.39 -13.04
C VAL A 14 -8.30 11.21 -12.14
N LEU A 15 -8.37 10.12 -11.37
CA LEU A 15 -9.45 9.86 -10.43
C LEU A 15 -9.60 11.00 -9.42
N ARG A 16 -8.49 11.48 -8.87
CA ARG A 16 -8.49 12.57 -7.89
C ARG A 16 -8.79 13.93 -8.51
N PHE A 17 -8.07 14.30 -9.57
CA PHE A 17 -8.01 15.69 -10.04
C PHE A 17 -8.92 16.02 -11.21
N ALA A 18 -9.46 15.02 -11.91
CA ALA A 18 -10.46 15.23 -12.93
C ALA A 18 -11.92 15.05 -12.42
N ASN A 19 -12.10 14.66 -11.16
CA ASN A 19 -13.42 14.40 -10.59
C ASN A 19 -13.65 15.26 -9.34
N MET A 20 -14.53 16.22 -9.42
CA MET A 20 -14.88 17.11 -8.31
C MET A 20 -15.44 16.36 -7.08
N LEU A 21 -15.89 15.12 -7.27
CA LEU A 21 -16.45 14.28 -6.21
C LEU A 21 -15.40 13.91 -5.16
N PHE A 22 -14.15 13.64 -5.56
CA PHE A 22 -13.15 13.06 -4.67
C PHE A 22 -12.32 14.11 -3.94
N GLU A 23 -11.80 15.12 -4.61
CA GLU A 23 -10.83 16.03 -3.99
C GLU A 23 -11.33 16.75 -2.73
N PRO A 24 -12.61 17.22 -2.64
CA PRO A 24 -13.12 17.85 -1.42
C PRO A 24 -13.14 16.93 -0.20
N ILE A 25 -13.29 15.61 -0.40
CA ILE A 25 -13.34 14.62 0.68
C ILE A 25 -12.00 13.92 0.90
N TRP A 26 -10.96 14.25 0.13
CA TRP A 26 -9.64 13.62 0.16
C TRP A 26 -8.72 14.26 1.20
N SER A 27 -9.16 14.25 2.46
CA SER A 27 -8.44 14.88 3.55
C SER A 27 -8.82 14.31 4.92
N ARG A 28 -8.07 14.71 5.95
CA ARG A 28 -8.30 14.39 7.36
C ARG A 28 -9.73 14.65 7.86
N ASN A 29 -10.48 15.50 7.17
CA ASN A 29 -11.85 15.80 7.60
C ASN A 29 -12.80 14.62 7.33
N TYR A 30 -12.53 13.83 6.29
CA TYR A 30 -13.41 12.76 5.82
C TYR A 30 -12.73 11.38 5.81
N VAL A 31 -11.40 11.32 5.64
CA VAL A 31 -10.65 10.05 5.63
C VAL A 31 -10.31 9.65 7.06
N ASP A 32 -10.59 8.39 7.40
CA ASP A 32 -10.21 7.77 8.68
C ASP A 32 -8.78 7.24 8.62
N HIS A 33 -8.46 6.46 7.61
CA HIS A 33 -7.12 5.94 7.35
C HIS A 33 -6.95 5.53 5.90
N VAL A 34 -5.69 5.32 5.51
CA VAL A 34 -5.32 4.77 4.19
C VAL A 34 -4.56 3.47 4.40
N GLN A 35 -4.82 2.46 3.56
CA GLN A 35 -4.01 1.25 3.51
C GLN A 35 -3.40 1.12 2.12
N ILE A 36 -2.12 0.77 2.05
CA ILE A 36 -1.42 0.43 0.82
C ILE A 36 -0.81 -0.96 1.03
N THR A 37 -1.34 -1.95 0.32
CA THR A 37 -0.85 -3.32 0.39
C THR A 37 -0.22 -3.71 -0.95
N VAL A 38 0.96 -4.31 -0.90
CA VAL A 38 1.61 -4.97 -2.04
C VAL A 38 2.02 -6.36 -1.59
N ALA A 39 1.15 -7.33 -1.82
CA ALA A 39 1.35 -8.71 -1.43
C ALA A 39 1.85 -9.54 -2.61
N GLU A 40 2.89 -10.33 -2.37
CA GLU A 40 3.46 -11.28 -3.33
C GLU A 40 3.26 -12.72 -2.83
N ASP A 41 2.75 -13.56 -3.67
CA ASP A 41 2.56 -14.99 -3.38
C ASP A 41 3.78 -15.85 -3.71
N LEU A 42 4.78 -15.27 -4.39
CA LEU A 42 6.05 -15.89 -4.74
C LEU A 42 7.09 -15.70 -3.62
N GLY A 43 8.10 -16.58 -3.59
CA GLY A 43 9.28 -16.49 -2.71
C GLY A 43 10.45 -15.76 -3.36
N LEU A 44 11.67 -16.31 -3.18
CA LEU A 44 12.90 -15.69 -3.69
C LEU A 44 13.14 -15.93 -5.19
N GLU A 45 12.56 -16.99 -5.76
CA GLU A 45 12.62 -17.34 -7.18
C GLU A 45 14.07 -17.27 -7.75
N GLY A 46 15.03 -17.82 -7.00
CA GLY A 46 16.45 -17.86 -7.41
C GLY A 46 17.24 -16.57 -7.17
N ARG A 47 16.67 -15.54 -6.54
CA ARG A 47 17.34 -14.27 -6.23
C ARG A 47 17.76 -14.15 -4.76
N ALA A 48 18.06 -15.26 -4.11
CA ALA A 48 18.36 -15.33 -2.69
C ALA A 48 19.49 -14.36 -2.26
N ASP A 49 20.62 -14.38 -2.96
CA ASP A 49 21.80 -13.56 -2.64
C ASP A 49 21.56 -12.05 -2.76
N TYR A 50 20.69 -11.64 -3.68
CA TYR A 50 20.28 -10.26 -3.81
C TYR A 50 19.30 -9.87 -2.71
N TYR A 51 18.28 -10.69 -2.50
CA TYR A 51 17.20 -10.37 -1.58
C TYR A 51 17.66 -10.35 -0.13
N ASP A 52 18.59 -11.23 0.25
CA ASP A 52 19.11 -11.29 1.61
C ASP A 52 19.88 -10.02 2.02
N LYS A 53 20.37 -9.26 1.04
CA LYS A 53 21.00 -7.96 1.25
C LYS A 53 20.02 -6.79 1.22
N SER A 54 18.83 -6.98 0.64
CA SER A 54 17.85 -5.93 0.43
C SER A 54 16.74 -5.95 1.47
N GLY A 55 16.05 -7.09 1.60
CA GLY A 55 14.84 -7.21 2.40
C GLY A 55 13.63 -6.48 1.80
N ALA A 56 12.47 -6.72 2.38
CA ALA A 56 11.21 -6.14 1.90
C ALA A 56 11.16 -4.60 2.03
N LEU A 57 11.85 -4.04 3.02
CA LEU A 57 11.87 -2.59 3.22
C LEU A 57 12.55 -1.85 2.05
N ARG A 58 13.74 -2.31 1.65
CA ARG A 58 14.48 -1.69 0.53
C ARG A 58 13.92 -2.08 -0.82
N ASP A 59 13.49 -3.36 -0.97
CA ASP A 59 13.00 -3.88 -2.25
C ASP A 59 11.63 -3.32 -2.65
N MET A 60 10.75 -3.03 -1.68
CA MET A 60 9.37 -2.65 -1.94
C MET A 60 8.93 -1.32 -1.32
N VAL A 61 9.30 -1.05 -0.07
CA VAL A 61 8.78 0.14 0.62
C VAL A 61 9.48 1.40 0.16
N GLN A 62 10.81 1.43 0.16
CA GLN A 62 11.62 2.61 -0.16
C GLN A 62 11.33 3.19 -1.56
N ASN A 63 10.89 2.36 -2.47
CA ASN A 63 10.59 2.73 -3.85
C ASN A 63 9.08 2.72 -4.13
N HIS A 64 8.54 1.57 -4.48
CA HIS A 64 7.17 1.41 -4.98
C HIS A 64 6.10 1.93 -4.03
N MET A 65 6.15 1.53 -2.76
CA MET A 65 5.11 1.89 -1.81
C MET A 65 5.16 3.36 -1.41
N LEU A 66 6.35 3.96 -1.28
CA LEU A 66 6.47 5.40 -1.03
C LEU A 66 6.00 6.22 -2.23
N GLN A 67 6.19 5.74 -3.48
CA GLN A 67 5.61 6.39 -4.65
C GLN A 67 4.08 6.32 -4.66
N LEU A 68 3.50 5.16 -4.34
CA LEU A 68 2.04 5.02 -4.18
C LEU A 68 1.50 5.93 -3.07
N LEU A 69 2.20 6.01 -1.94
CA LEU A 69 1.86 6.91 -0.85
C LEU A 69 1.90 8.38 -1.30
N CYS A 70 2.94 8.79 -2.02
CA CYS A 70 3.06 10.17 -2.52
C CYS A 70 1.92 10.53 -3.46
N LEU A 71 1.61 9.69 -4.46
CA LEU A 71 0.50 9.94 -5.40
C LEU A 71 -0.87 9.97 -4.71
N THR A 72 -1.02 9.16 -3.64
CA THR A 72 -2.24 9.16 -2.84
C THR A 72 -2.35 10.42 -1.99
N ALA A 73 -1.25 10.93 -1.44
CA ALA A 73 -1.25 11.97 -0.42
C ALA A 73 -0.92 13.38 -0.91
N MET A 74 -0.36 13.53 -2.11
CA MET A 74 0.09 14.83 -2.62
C MET A 74 -1.06 15.82 -2.84
N GLU A 75 -0.74 17.10 -2.83
CA GLU A 75 -1.65 18.15 -3.27
C GLU A 75 -1.82 18.12 -4.81
N PRO A 76 -2.93 18.69 -5.35
CA PRO A 76 -3.04 18.87 -6.78
C PRO A 76 -1.85 19.71 -7.31
N PRO A 77 -1.10 19.23 -8.31
CA PRO A 77 -0.05 20.04 -8.92
C PRO A 77 -0.65 21.20 -9.72
N ASN A 78 0.11 22.28 -9.94
CA ASN A 78 -0.36 23.39 -10.76
C ASN A 78 -0.59 22.98 -12.21
N GLN A 79 0.27 22.11 -12.71
CA GLN A 79 0.18 21.50 -14.04
C GLN A 79 0.57 20.02 -13.95
N LEU A 80 0.11 19.22 -14.92
CA LEU A 80 0.50 17.79 -15.02
C LEU A 80 1.81 17.67 -15.80
N ASP A 81 2.79 18.52 -15.51
CA ASP A 81 4.16 18.37 -15.98
C ASP A 81 5.03 17.62 -14.98
N ASP A 82 6.21 17.24 -15.44
CA ASP A 82 7.13 16.38 -14.67
C ASP A 82 7.57 17.02 -13.36
N ASP A 83 7.89 18.30 -13.37
CA ASP A 83 8.47 18.98 -12.21
C ASP A 83 7.43 19.35 -11.16
N ASP A 84 6.23 19.76 -11.57
CA ASP A 84 5.14 20.09 -10.65
C ASP A 84 4.67 18.82 -9.90
N VAL A 85 4.47 17.70 -10.59
CA VAL A 85 4.10 16.42 -9.96
C VAL A 85 5.17 15.95 -8.98
N ARG A 86 6.45 16.00 -9.34
CA ARG A 86 7.57 15.62 -8.47
C ARG A 86 7.69 16.56 -7.27
N THR A 87 7.42 17.83 -7.45
CA THR A 87 7.43 18.82 -6.37
C THR A 87 6.34 18.54 -5.34
N GLU A 88 5.16 18.12 -5.76
CA GLU A 88 4.13 17.71 -4.79
C GLU A 88 4.48 16.38 -4.08
N LYS A 89 5.10 15.43 -4.76
CA LYS A 89 5.57 14.18 -4.13
C LYS A 89 6.63 14.43 -3.06
N ILE A 90 7.65 15.28 -3.32
CA ILE A 90 8.70 15.58 -2.35
C ILE A 90 8.14 16.26 -1.10
N LYS A 91 7.11 17.09 -1.21
CA LYS A 91 6.44 17.69 -0.05
C LYS A 91 5.83 16.62 0.87
N VAL A 92 5.28 15.55 0.32
CA VAL A 92 4.75 14.42 1.09
C VAL A 92 5.88 13.70 1.82
N LEU A 93 6.96 13.34 1.11
CA LEU A 93 8.12 12.66 1.71
C LEU A 93 8.74 13.46 2.86
N ASN A 94 8.89 14.77 2.67
CA ASN A 94 9.42 15.65 3.71
C ASN A 94 8.46 15.85 4.91
N ALA A 95 7.18 15.56 4.73
CA ALA A 95 6.17 15.63 5.79
C ALA A 95 5.96 14.28 6.50
N LEU A 96 6.63 13.19 6.07
CA LEU A 96 6.58 11.92 6.78
C LEU A 96 7.22 12.05 8.16
N THR A 97 6.46 11.68 9.20
CA THR A 97 6.98 11.66 10.57
C THR A 97 8.09 10.61 10.67
N PRO A 98 9.30 10.97 11.15
CA PRO A 98 10.36 9.99 11.37
C PRO A 98 9.96 8.93 12.38
N ILE A 99 10.18 7.65 12.05
CA ILE A 99 9.89 6.52 12.93
C ILE A 99 11.22 5.99 13.50
N THR A 100 11.53 6.30 14.73
CA THR A 100 12.80 5.98 15.38
C THR A 100 12.59 5.42 16.79
N GLY A 101 13.59 4.73 17.32
CA GLY A 101 13.58 4.24 18.71
C GLY A 101 12.33 3.43 19.07
N GLU A 102 11.70 3.77 20.19
CA GLU A 102 10.49 3.07 20.67
C GLU A 102 9.26 3.22 19.74
N ALA A 103 9.21 4.27 18.91
CA ALA A 103 8.15 4.41 17.91
C ALA A 103 8.22 3.29 16.88
N ALA A 104 9.41 2.85 16.47
CA ALA A 104 9.60 1.77 15.53
C ALA A 104 8.96 0.46 16.02
N LYS A 105 9.10 0.12 17.30
CA LYS A 105 8.48 -1.08 17.90
C LYS A 105 6.96 -1.06 17.88
N LYS A 106 6.36 0.12 17.94
CA LYS A 106 4.90 0.29 17.97
C LYS A 106 4.29 0.45 16.59
N GLN A 107 5.04 1.06 15.68
CA GLN A 107 4.56 1.48 14.36
C GLN A 107 5.08 0.58 13.22
N THR A 108 5.94 -0.41 13.51
CA THR A 108 6.45 -1.32 12.50
C THR A 108 6.39 -2.78 12.94
N VAL A 109 6.22 -3.66 11.98
CA VAL A 109 6.32 -5.11 12.15
C VAL A 109 7.22 -5.65 11.05
N ARG A 110 8.22 -6.45 11.40
CA ARG A 110 9.06 -7.20 10.47
C ARG A 110 8.72 -8.68 10.55
N GLY A 111 8.62 -9.34 9.40
CA GLY A 111 8.34 -10.76 9.34
C GLY A 111 9.33 -11.51 8.45
N GLN A 112 9.49 -12.81 8.72
CA GLN A 112 10.23 -13.71 7.87
C GLN A 112 9.43 -15.01 7.71
N TYR A 113 9.16 -15.43 6.45
CA TYR A 113 8.34 -16.62 6.23
C TYR A 113 9.08 -17.90 6.58
N LYS A 114 8.38 -18.79 7.26
CA LYS A 114 8.76 -20.19 7.49
C LYS A 114 8.04 -21.10 6.51
N ALA A 115 8.48 -22.35 6.41
CA ALA A 115 7.83 -23.36 5.60
C ALA A 115 6.30 -23.41 5.81
N GLY A 116 5.56 -23.65 4.75
CA GLY A 116 4.12 -23.70 4.77
C GLY A 116 3.56 -24.54 3.61
N VAL A 117 2.29 -24.30 3.30
CA VAL A 117 1.62 -24.96 2.18
C VAL A 117 0.94 -23.89 1.33
N LYS A 118 1.14 -23.94 0.02
CA LYS A 118 0.46 -23.12 -0.96
C LYS A 118 -0.14 -23.99 -2.03
N ASP A 119 -1.43 -23.81 -2.34
CA ASP A 119 -2.18 -24.59 -3.35
C ASP A 119 -1.98 -26.12 -3.17
N ASN A 120 -2.08 -26.58 -1.93
CA ASN A 120 -1.80 -27.95 -1.49
C ASN A 120 -0.36 -28.46 -1.74
N THR A 121 0.57 -27.56 -2.07
CA THR A 121 1.98 -27.92 -2.29
C THR A 121 2.83 -27.37 -1.15
N PRO A 122 3.67 -28.20 -0.50
CA PRO A 122 4.63 -27.73 0.49
C PRO A 122 5.61 -26.73 -0.13
N VAL A 123 5.85 -25.61 0.57
CA VAL A 123 6.82 -24.60 0.16
C VAL A 123 7.84 -24.38 1.27
N LYS A 124 9.07 -24.14 0.87
CA LYS A 124 10.20 -23.91 1.79
C LYS A 124 10.04 -22.58 2.54
N GLY A 125 10.62 -22.54 3.74
CA GLY A 125 10.83 -21.30 4.47
C GLY A 125 12.01 -20.50 3.90
N TYR A 126 12.06 -19.22 4.26
CA TYR A 126 13.09 -18.30 3.76
C TYR A 126 14.52 -18.82 3.96
N LEU A 127 14.85 -19.26 5.18
CA LEU A 127 16.19 -19.78 5.48
C LEU A 127 16.52 -21.07 4.74
N GLU A 128 15.51 -21.85 4.35
CA GLU A 128 15.67 -23.05 3.55
C GLU A 128 15.85 -22.77 2.05
N GLU A 129 15.44 -21.57 1.59
CA GLU A 129 15.69 -21.09 0.23
C GLU A 129 17.07 -20.43 0.07
N LEU A 130 17.73 -20.05 1.18
CA LEU A 130 19.11 -19.56 1.16
C LEU A 130 20.07 -20.72 0.96
N SER A 131 21.12 -20.50 0.17
CA SER A 131 22.09 -21.55 -0.21
C SER A 131 23.09 -21.95 0.87
N SER A 132 23.03 -21.37 2.07
CA SER A 132 23.97 -21.60 3.15
C SER A 132 23.27 -21.77 4.49
N GLU A 133 23.96 -22.40 5.47
CA GLU A 133 23.53 -22.46 6.88
C GLU A 133 23.48 -21.08 7.57
N THR A 134 23.28 -20.02 6.80
CA THR A 134 23.33 -18.63 7.23
C THR A 134 22.09 -18.31 8.05
N VAL A 135 22.31 -17.84 9.26
CA VAL A 135 21.25 -17.22 10.06
C VAL A 135 21.04 -15.81 9.54
N SER A 136 20.01 -15.63 8.73
CA SER A 136 19.63 -14.30 8.23
C SER A 136 18.52 -13.70 9.09
N SER A 137 18.61 -12.38 9.33
CA SER A 137 17.58 -11.56 9.95
C SER A 137 16.90 -10.64 8.96
N THR A 138 17.05 -10.89 7.66
CA THR A 138 16.42 -10.11 6.60
C THR A 138 14.92 -10.34 6.60
N GLU A 139 14.18 -9.27 6.61
CA GLU A 139 12.74 -9.31 6.59
C GLU A 139 12.19 -9.60 5.19
N THR A 140 11.21 -10.51 5.14
CA THR A 140 10.44 -10.84 3.92
C THR A 140 9.02 -10.28 3.96
N PHE A 141 8.69 -9.63 5.08
CA PHE A 141 7.42 -8.94 5.31
C PHE A 141 7.68 -7.69 6.14
N VAL A 142 7.00 -6.62 5.77
CA VAL A 142 7.00 -5.37 6.52
C VAL A 142 5.59 -4.81 6.60
N ALA A 143 5.17 -4.39 7.79
CA ALA A 143 4.02 -3.54 7.98
C ALA A 143 4.44 -2.27 8.74
N ILE A 144 3.96 -1.11 8.29
CA ILE A 144 4.32 0.20 8.85
C ILE A 144 3.05 1.04 9.03
N LYS A 145 2.92 1.68 10.19
CA LYS A 145 1.97 2.77 10.43
C LYS A 145 2.72 4.09 10.24
N ALA A 146 2.61 4.70 9.07
CA ALA A 146 3.21 6.00 8.75
C ALA A 146 2.24 7.14 9.04
N ASN A 147 2.77 8.30 9.41
CA ASN A 147 2.00 9.54 9.59
C ASN A 147 2.60 10.63 8.71
N ILE A 148 1.74 11.52 8.20
CA ILE A 148 2.12 12.66 7.37
C ILE A 148 1.73 13.94 8.11
N ASP A 149 2.72 14.71 8.54
CA ASP A 149 2.53 15.93 9.33
C ASP A 149 2.32 17.13 8.43
N ASN A 150 1.14 17.20 7.80
CA ASN A 150 0.69 18.36 7.04
C ASN A 150 -0.80 18.65 7.28
N TRP A 151 -1.30 19.77 6.76
CA TRP A 151 -2.68 20.20 6.96
C TRP A 151 -3.71 19.21 6.42
N ARG A 152 -3.40 18.51 5.33
CA ARG A 152 -4.30 17.55 4.70
C ARG A 152 -4.44 16.26 5.50
N TRP A 153 -3.35 15.77 6.10
CA TRP A 153 -3.27 14.40 6.62
C TRP A 153 -2.98 14.27 8.11
N ALA A 154 -2.70 15.38 8.82
CA ALA A 154 -2.41 15.29 10.25
C ALA A 154 -3.48 14.51 11.02
N GLY A 155 -3.05 13.41 11.68
CA GLY A 155 -3.92 12.51 12.42
C GLY A 155 -4.58 11.38 11.61
N VAL A 156 -4.32 11.28 10.31
CA VAL A 156 -4.74 10.16 9.45
C VAL A 156 -3.57 9.20 9.26
N PRO A 157 -3.61 7.99 9.81
CA PRO A 157 -2.54 7.02 9.61
C PRO A 157 -2.60 6.40 8.21
N PHE A 158 -1.41 6.16 7.66
CA PHE A 158 -1.19 5.40 6.45
C PHE A 158 -0.57 4.07 6.83
N TYR A 159 -1.28 2.97 6.58
CA TYR A 159 -0.80 1.62 6.84
C TYR A 159 -0.22 1.03 5.57
N LEU A 160 1.08 0.75 5.57
CA LEU A 160 1.80 0.13 4.47
C LEU A 160 2.05 -1.33 4.81
N ARG A 161 1.77 -2.24 3.89
CA ARG A 161 2.03 -3.68 4.07
C ARG A 161 2.57 -4.30 2.79
N THR A 162 3.69 -5.00 2.92
CA THR A 162 4.25 -5.82 1.84
C THR A 162 4.84 -7.10 2.39
N GLY A 163 4.84 -8.16 1.59
CA GLY A 163 5.45 -9.42 1.98
C GLY A 163 5.50 -10.43 0.84
N LYS A 164 6.45 -11.37 0.97
CA LYS A 164 6.57 -12.54 0.09
C LYS A 164 5.86 -13.75 0.69
N ARG A 165 5.54 -14.75 -0.15
CA ARG A 165 4.81 -15.96 0.28
C ARG A 165 3.52 -15.66 1.05
N MET A 166 2.85 -14.56 0.70
CA MET A 166 1.54 -14.24 1.25
C MET A 166 0.45 -15.14 0.63
N SER A 167 -0.74 -15.11 1.23
CA SER A 167 -1.88 -15.94 0.81
C SER A 167 -2.26 -15.74 -0.65
N GLN A 168 -2.21 -14.50 -1.12
CA GLN A 168 -2.59 -14.11 -2.48
C GLN A 168 -1.68 -12.98 -2.98
N ARG A 169 -1.46 -12.96 -4.30
CA ARG A 169 -0.83 -11.81 -4.97
C ARG A 169 -1.88 -10.74 -5.20
N HIS A 170 -1.71 -9.57 -4.58
CA HIS A 170 -2.56 -8.41 -4.84
C HIS A 170 -1.83 -7.10 -4.48
N SER A 171 -2.25 -6.03 -5.12
CA SER A 171 -1.81 -4.68 -4.75
C SER A 171 -3.02 -3.76 -4.75
N ASP A 172 -3.29 -3.16 -3.60
CA ASP A 172 -4.46 -2.32 -3.37
C ASP A 172 -4.09 -1.04 -2.63
N ILE A 173 -4.76 0.06 -2.99
CA ILE A 173 -4.84 1.28 -2.19
C ILE A 173 -6.28 1.39 -1.69
N ILE A 174 -6.44 1.47 -0.37
CA ILE A 174 -7.75 1.59 0.26
C ILE A 174 -7.83 2.95 0.96
N ILE A 175 -8.84 3.74 0.59
CA ILE A 175 -9.21 4.95 1.31
C ILE A 175 -10.43 4.62 2.14
N GLN A 176 -10.25 4.48 3.44
CA GLN A 176 -11.34 4.29 4.38
C GLN A 176 -11.84 5.65 4.83
N PHE A 177 -13.10 5.95 4.56
CA PHE A 177 -13.73 7.17 5.03
C PHE A 177 -14.22 7.01 6.46
N LYS A 178 -14.42 8.13 7.15
CA LYS A 178 -15.03 8.16 8.48
C LYS A 178 -16.49 7.70 8.41
N PRO A 179 -17.02 7.11 9.48
CA PRO A 179 -18.44 6.80 9.56
C PRO A 179 -19.28 8.07 9.55
N THR A 180 -20.56 7.92 9.22
CA THR A 180 -21.52 9.01 9.36
C THR A 180 -21.56 9.50 10.83
N PRO A 181 -21.60 10.81 11.09
CA PRO A 181 -21.51 11.36 12.45
C PRO A 181 -22.70 10.97 13.34
N HIS A 182 -23.81 10.60 12.74
CA HIS A 182 -25.01 10.13 13.41
C HIS A 182 -25.74 9.10 12.52
N SER A 183 -26.05 7.94 13.10
CA SER A 183 -26.80 6.90 12.39
C SER A 183 -28.29 7.13 12.50
N LEU A 184 -28.98 7.19 11.36
CA LEU A 184 -30.43 7.23 11.25
C LEU A 184 -31.03 5.82 11.06
N PHE A 185 -30.21 4.79 10.85
CA PHE A 185 -30.64 3.45 10.46
C PHE A 185 -30.39 2.40 11.56
N GLY A 186 -30.14 2.84 12.79
CA GLY A 186 -29.87 1.96 13.94
C GLY A 186 -28.43 1.46 13.98
N GLU A 187 -28.23 0.39 14.77
CA GLU A 187 -26.92 -0.27 14.91
C GLU A 187 -26.84 -1.49 13.99
N GLY A 188 -25.62 -1.97 13.72
CA GLY A 188 -25.40 -3.26 13.04
C GLY A 188 -25.11 -3.19 11.54
N TYR A 189 -24.86 -2.01 10.97
CA TYR A 189 -24.34 -1.89 9.60
C TYR A 189 -23.03 -1.09 9.56
N GLU A 190 -22.19 -1.38 8.59
CA GLU A 190 -20.97 -0.59 8.33
C GLU A 190 -21.38 0.79 7.80
N SER A 191 -21.25 1.83 8.62
CA SER A 191 -21.69 3.19 8.25
C SER A 191 -20.67 3.97 7.41
N ALA A 192 -19.46 3.45 7.29
CA ALA A 192 -18.35 4.09 6.58
C ALA A 192 -18.28 3.67 5.12
N ASN A 193 -18.05 4.63 4.24
CA ASN A 193 -17.74 4.34 2.84
C ASN A 193 -16.25 3.96 2.69
N LYS A 194 -15.94 3.26 1.61
CA LYS A 194 -14.60 2.78 1.31
C LYS A 194 -14.35 2.86 -0.19
N LEU A 195 -13.21 3.42 -0.58
CA LEU A 195 -12.73 3.38 -1.95
C LEU A 195 -11.55 2.43 -2.03
N VAL A 196 -11.66 1.42 -2.87
CA VAL A 196 -10.59 0.43 -3.14
C VAL A 196 -10.10 0.64 -4.57
N ILE A 197 -8.83 0.91 -4.72
CA ILE A 197 -8.14 1.04 -6.00
C ILE A 197 -7.24 -0.20 -6.13
N ARG A 198 -7.65 -1.14 -6.98
CA ARG A 198 -6.92 -2.38 -7.26
C ARG A 198 -5.91 -2.13 -8.37
N LEU A 199 -4.62 -2.32 -8.06
CA LEU A 199 -3.51 -2.16 -9.00
C LEU A 199 -3.11 -3.48 -9.67
N GLN A 200 -3.41 -4.62 -9.03
CA GLN A 200 -3.23 -5.98 -9.55
C GLN A 200 -3.83 -7.02 -8.58
N PRO A 201 -4.25 -8.23 -9.06
CA PRO A 201 -4.71 -8.48 -10.42
C PRO A 201 -6.05 -7.75 -10.65
N ASP A 202 -6.64 -7.85 -11.82
CA ASP A 202 -7.98 -7.32 -12.11
C ASP A 202 -8.13 -5.83 -11.77
N GLU A 203 -7.33 -5.02 -12.46
CA GLU A 203 -7.23 -3.57 -12.28
C GLU A 203 -8.59 -2.88 -12.28
N GLY A 204 -8.82 -2.00 -11.30
CA GLY A 204 -10.10 -1.31 -11.21
C GLY A 204 -10.28 -0.46 -9.96
N VAL A 205 -11.45 0.16 -9.87
CA VAL A 205 -11.85 1.00 -8.75
C VAL A 205 -13.20 0.53 -8.23
N ARG A 206 -13.33 0.34 -6.91
CA ARG A 206 -14.57 -0.03 -6.24
C ARG A 206 -14.91 0.98 -5.16
N LEU A 207 -16.06 1.63 -5.29
CA LEU A 207 -16.58 2.52 -4.25
C LEU A 207 -17.69 1.81 -3.48
N PHE A 208 -17.45 1.45 -2.23
CA PHE A 208 -18.45 0.84 -1.37
C PHE A 208 -19.38 1.90 -0.82
N VAL A 209 -20.66 1.75 -1.13
CA VAL A 209 -21.74 2.65 -0.73
C VAL A 209 -22.86 1.89 -0.01
N GLN A 210 -23.56 2.60 0.86
CA GLN A 210 -24.68 2.04 1.60
C GLN A 210 -25.95 2.17 0.77
N ILE A 211 -26.66 1.08 0.56
CA ILE A 211 -27.93 1.02 -0.15
C ILE A 211 -29.00 0.33 0.69
N LYS A 212 -30.27 0.65 0.41
CA LYS A 212 -31.39 -0.10 1.01
C LYS A 212 -31.45 -1.50 0.41
N GLU A 213 -31.49 -2.52 1.28
CA GLU A 213 -31.77 -3.89 0.84
C GLU A 213 -33.22 -4.00 0.30
N PRO A 214 -33.42 -4.62 -0.88
CA PRO A 214 -34.76 -4.84 -1.40
C PRO A 214 -35.60 -5.75 -0.51
N GLY A 215 -36.93 -5.56 -0.50
CA GLY A 215 -37.85 -6.43 0.20
C GLY A 215 -38.61 -5.76 1.35
N PRO A 216 -39.55 -6.49 1.99
CA PRO A 216 -40.29 -6.03 3.15
C PRO A 216 -39.41 -6.02 4.40
N GLY A 217 -39.73 -5.24 5.39
CA GLY A 217 -39.00 -5.20 6.68
C GLY A 217 -38.26 -3.89 6.96
N GLY A 218 -38.67 -2.79 6.31
CA GLY A 218 -38.16 -1.45 6.61
C GLY A 218 -36.88 -1.08 5.82
N LEU A 219 -36.14 -0.12 6.38
CA LEU A 219 -34.92 0.43 5.75
C LEU A 219 -33.68 -0.34 6.21
N ARG A 220 -33.56 -1.60 5.82
CA ARG A 220 -32.31 -2.36 6.07
C ARG A 220 -31.21 -1.87 5.11
N VAL A 221 -30.04 -1.59 5.67
CA VAL A 221 -28.88 -1.04 4.94
C VAL A 221 -27.88 -2.16 4.67
N LYS A 222 -27.32 -2.15 3.47
CA LYS A 222 -26.27 -3.09 3.03
C LYS A 222 -25.19 -2.33 2.27
N SER A 223 -23.93 -2.64 2.55
CA SER A 223 -22.79 -2.10 1.80
C SER A 223 -22.59 -2.88 0.50
N LEU A 224 -22.59 -2.19 -0.65
CA LEU A 224 -22.30 -2.79 -1.95
C LEU A 224 -21.31 -1.92 -2.73
N PRO A 225 -20.46 -2.55 -3.58
CA PRO A 225 -19.53 -1.82 -4.42
C PRO A 225 -20.19 -1.30 -5.70
N LEU A 226 -19.85 -0.07 -6.04
CA LEU A 226 -19.93 0.44 -7.41
C LEU A 226 -18.60 0.11 -8.07
N ASN A 227 -18.62 -0.75 -9.09
CA ASN A 227 -17.42 -1.26 -9.74
C ASN A 227 -17.11 -0.52 -11.04
N LEU A 228 -15.86 -0.14 -11.22
CA LEU A 228 -15.26 0.22 -12.48
C LEU A 228 -14.10 -0.76 -12.74
N SER A 229 -14.32 -1.72 -13.64
CA SER A 229 -13.30 -2.68 -14.09
C SER A 229 -12.65 -2.15 -15.36
N TYR A 230 -11.31 -2.14 -15.41
CA TYR A 230 -10.58 -1.73 -16.60
C TYR A 230 -10.77 -2.72 -17.74
N ALA A 231 -10.72 -4.01 -17.45
CA ALA A 231 -10.90 -5.06 -18.44
C ALA A 231 -12.30 -5.04 -19.10
N GLU A 232 -13.33 -4.61 -18.36
CA GLU A 232 -14.70 -4.49 -18.90
C GLU A 232 -14.92 -3.15 -19.61
N SER A 233 -14.21 -2.09 -19.19
CA SER A 233 -14.41 -0.73 -19.69
C SER A 233 -13.60 -0.41 -20.94
N PHE A 234 -12.45 -1.06 -21.11
CA PHE A 234 -11.50 -0.79 -22.19
C PHE A 234 -11.15 -2.07 -22.95
N THR A 235 -11.36 -2.08 -24.26
CA THR A 235 -11.03 -3.20 -25.17
C THR A 235 -9.64 -3.08 -25.78
N VAL A 236 -8.89 -2.01 -25.46
CA VAL A 236 -7.59 -1.73 -26.05
C VAL A 236 -6.50 -2.37 -25.19
N ARG A 237 -5.56 -3.09 -25.82
CA ARG A 237 -4.32 -3.51 -25.15
C ARG A 237 -3.50 -2.29 -24.78
N TYR A 238 -3.21 -2.13 -23.49
CA TYR A 238 -2.24 -1.14 -23.01
C TYR A 238 -0.87 -1.78 -22.83
N PRO A 239 0.20 -1.01 -23.03
CA PRO A 239 1.56 -1.50 -22.90
C PRO A 239 1.83 -1.94 -21.44
N ASP A 240 2.71 -2.92 -21.29
CA ASP A 240 3.31 -3.27 -20.01
C ASP A 240 4.03 -2.05 -19.40
N ALA A 241 4.13 -2.01 -18.07
CA ALA A 241 4.79 -0.92 -17.36
C ALA A 241 6.23 -0.66 -17.84
N TYR A 242 7.00 -1.71 -18.12
CA TYR A 242 8.36 -1.57 -18.64
C TYR A 242 8.39 -1.07 -20.10
N GLU A 243 7.49 -1.58 -20.94
CA GLU A 243 7.35 -1.11 -22.33
C GLU A 243 7.06 0.40 -22.33
N ARG A 244 6.18 0.85 -21.46
CA ARG A 244 5.84 2.27 -21.31
C ARG A 244 7.04 3.10 -20.84
N LEU A 245 7.73 2.67 -19.79
CA LEU A 245 8.92 3.38 -19.30
C LEU A 245 10.01 3.50 -20.35
N LEU A 246 10.24 2.45 -21.15
CA LEU A 246 11.21 2.51 -22.25
C LEU A 246 10.79 3.50 -23.35
N MET A 247 9.52 3.55 -23.67
CA MET A 247 8.98 4.53 -24.62
C MET A 247 9.13 5.96 -24.08
N ASP A 248 8.92 6.19 -22.79
CA ASP A 248 9.09 7.49 -22.16
C ASP A 248 10.55 7.93 -22.13
N VAL A 249 11.50 7.01 -21.92
CA VAL A 249 12.94 7.30 -22.06
C VAL A 249 13.27 7.79 -23.49
N VAL A 250 12.77 7.09 -24.51
CA VAL A 250 13.00 7.47 -25.91
C VAL A 250 12.40 8.84 -26.25
N ARG A 251 11.26 9.18 -25.66
CA ARG A 251 10.57 10.46 -25.86
C ARG A 251 11.11 11.60 -24.99
N GLY A 252 11.97 11.30 -24.02
CA GLY A 252 12.42 12.28 -23.02
C GLY A 252 11.34 12.72 -22.01
N ASN A 253 10.29 11.92 -21.85
CA ASN A 253 9.24 12.17 -20.87
C ASN A 253 9.68 11.66 -19.49
N LEU A 254 9.79 12.54 -18.53
CA LEU A 254 10.30 12.25 -17.19
C LEU A 254 9.21 12.04 -16.12
N SER A 255 7.93 12.13 -16.48
CA SER A 255 6.80 12.09 -15.54
C SER A 255 6.79 10.83 -14.65
N LEU A 256 7.25 9.69 -15.17
CA LEU A 256 7.28 8.40 -14.46
C LEU A 256 8.65 8.10 -13.83
N PHE A 257 9.57 9.08 -13.85
CA PHE A 257 10.91 8.93 -13.28
C PHE A 257 11.08 9.79 -12.04
N MET A 258 11.70 9.22 -11.02
CA MET A 258 11.93 9.90 -9.77
C MET A 258 13.04 10.95 -9.89
N ARG A 259 12.87 12.06 -9.21
CA ARG A 259 13.91 13.10 -9.06
C ARG A 259 14.87 12.70 -7.93
N LYS A 260 16.10 13.19 -7.99
CA LYS A 260 17.14 12.85 -7.01
C LYS A 260 16.72 13.14 -5.57
N ASP A 261 16.14 14.31 -5.33
CA ASP A 261 15.68 14.72 -4.00
C ASP A 261 14.53 13.85 -3.44
N GLU A 262 13.64 13.33 -4.31
CA GLU A 262 12.63 12.34 -3.89
C GLU A 262 13.31 11.06 -3.38
N VAL A 263 14.31 10.56 -4.12
CA VAL A 263 15.05 9.35 -3.74
C VAL A 263 15.81 9.56 -2.42
N GLU A 264 16.47 10.71 -2.26
CA GLU A 264 17.21 11.04 -1.03
C GLU A 264 16.28 11.20 0.19
N ALA A 265 15.13 11.85 0.02
CA ALA A 265 14.14 11.98 1.09
C ALA A 265 13.53 10.63 1.49
N ALA A 266 13.22 9.77 0.53
CA ALA A 266 12.72 8.42 0.77
C ALA A 266 13.74 7.59 1.56
N TRP A 267 15.02 7.63 1.18
CA TRP A 267 16.08 6.95 1.92
C TRP A 267 16.26 7.52 3.33
N THR A 268 16.24 8.84 3.51
CA THR A 268 16.35 9.47 4.83
C THR A 268 15.30 8.93 5.80
N TRP A 269 14.07 8.76 5.34
CA TRP A 269 12.99 8.21 6.17
C TRP A 269 13.18 6.72 6.46
N VAL A 270 13.55 5.94 5.44
CA VAL A 270 13.76 4.49 5.54
C VAL A 270 14.99 4.14 6.38
N ASP A 271 16.09 4.90 6.25
CA ASP A 271 17.31 4.69 7.03
C ASP A 271 17.05 4.86 8.53
N GLY A 272 16.18 5.78 8.93
CA GLY A 272 15.75 5.92 10.32
C GLY A 272 15.08 4.67 10.88
N LEU A 273 14.29 3.96 10.05
CA LEU A 273 13.68 2.67 10.42
C LEU A 273 14.72 1.56 10.53
N ILE A 274 15.64 1.48 9.57
CA ILE A 274 16.72 0.49 9.58
C ILE A 274 17.58 0.64 10.83
N GLU A 275 18.03 1.86 11.12
CA GLU A 275 18.82 2.13 12.34
C GLU A 275 18.05 1.76 13.62
N ALA A 276 16.76 2.04 13.69
CA ALA A 276 15.94 1.69 14.84
C ALA A 276 15.85 0.17 15.01
N TRP A 277 15.70 -0.57 13.92
CA TRP A 277 15.66 -2.04 13.94
C TRP A 277 17.01 -2.66 14.32
N GLU A 278 18.11 -2.15 13.78
CA GLU A 278 19.46 -2.59 14.12
C GLU A 278 19.79 -2.35 15.61
N LYS A 279 19.42 -1.17 16.12
CA LYS A 279 19.62 -0.82 17.53
C LYS A 279 18.76 -1.66 18.48
N SER A 280 17.57 -2.08 18.07
CA SER A 280 16.72 -2.95 18.91
C SER A 280 17.27 -4.36 19.03
N GLY A 281 17.97 -4.84 18.01
CA GLY A 281 18.47 -6.23 17.94
C GLY A 281 17.36 -7.29 17.83
N ASP A 282 16.09 -6.88 17.68
CA ASP A 282 14.97 -7.80 17.57
C ASP A 282 15.00 -8.53 16.22
N ARG A 283 14.65 -9.82 16.23
CA ARG A 283 14.52 -10.61 15.00
C ARG A 283 13.16 -10.42 14.36
N PRO A 284 13.06 -10.58 13.01
CA PRO A 284 11.76 -10.64 12.36
C PRO A 284 10.87 -11.75 12.93
N GLU A 285 9.58 -11.47 13.07
CA GLU A 285 8.61 -12.46 13.53
C GLU A 285 8.36 -13.53 12.46
N ALA A 286 8.23 -14.79 12.87
CA ALA A 286 7.96 -15.87 11.94
C ALA A 286 6.47 -15.83 11.48
N TYR A 287 6.22 -15.94 10.17
CA TYR A 287 4.89 -16.21 9.64
C TYR A 287 4.92 -17.42 8.70
N THR A 288 3.81 -18.13 8.60
CA THR A 288 3.70 -19.31 7.74
C THR A 288 3.54 -18.89 6.28
N ALA A 289 4.33 -19.45 5.37
CA ALA A 289 4.14 -19.25 3.93
C ALA A 289 2.70 -19.61 3.53
N GLY A 290 2.04 -18.74 2.75
CA GLY A 290 0.62 -18.86 2.42
C GLY A 290 -0.34 -18.18 3.40
N SER A 291 0.17 -17.45 4.41
CA SER A 291 -0.63 -16.62 5.32
C SER A 291 -0.53 -15.12 4.98
N ASP A 292 -1.30 -14.29 5.68
CA ASP A 292 -1.32 -12.84 5.47
C ASP A 292 -0.25 -12.08 6.29
N GLY A 293 0.82 -12.77 6.67
CA GLY A 293 1.94 -12.21 7.42
C GLY A 293 1.88 -12.53 8.92
N PRO A 294 2.75 -11.89 9.73
CA PRO A 294 2.80 -12.09 11.18
C PRO A 294 1.52 -11.60 11.87
N LEU A 295 1.11 -12.30 12.94
CA LEU A 295 -0.02 -11.90 13.77
C LEU A 295 0.15 -10.47 14.32
N ALA A 296 1.37 -10.05 14.63
CA ALA A 296 1.65 -8.70 15.11
C ALA A 296 1.20 -7.60 14.12
N ALA A 297 1.18 -7.88 12.81
CA ALA A 297 0.68 -6.94 11.82
C ALA A 297 -0.85 -6.73 11.94
N ALA A 298 -1.61 -7.79 12.24
CA ALA A 298 -3.03 -7.67 12.55
C ALA A 298 -3.25 -6.93 13.88
N MET A 299 -2.46 -7.27 14.91
CA MET A 299 -2.52 -6.60 16.22
C MET A 299 -2.14 -5.11 16.14
N MET A 300 -1.29 -4.70 15.20
CA MET A 300 -0.98 -3.29 14.99
C MET A 300 -2.21 -2.50 14.54
N MET A 301 -3.04 -3.07 13.67
CA MET A 301 -4.31 -2.49 13.23
C MET A 301 -5.37 -2.51 14.35
N ASP A 302 -5.46 -3.65 15.05
CA ASP A 302 -6.44 -3.86 16.12
C ASP A 302 -6.28 -2.86 17.28
N ARG A 303 -5.04 -2.48 17.63
CA ARG A 303 -4.77 -1.41 18.63
C ARG A 303 -5.42 -0.07 18.29
N ASP A 304 -5.68 0.17 17.01
CA ASP A 304 -6.36 1.37 16.52
C ASP A 304 -7.85 1.10 16.21
N ASN A 305 -8.40 -0.05 16.61
CA ASN A 305 -9.74 -0.55 16.26
C ASN A 305 -9.94 -0.63 14.73
N ARG A 306 -8.95 -1.09 13.99
CA ARG A 306 -8.95 -1.24 12.53
C ARG A 306 -8.53 -2.64 12.13
N ALA A 307 -8.78 -2.99 10.88
CA ALA A 307 -8.33 -4.26 10.30
C ALA A 307 -7.77 -4.04 8.90
N TRP A 308 -6.87 -4.95 8.48
CA TRP A 308 -6.42 -4.99 7.10
C TRP A 308 -7.59 -5.34 6.18
N TRP A 309 -7.60 -4.70 5.01
CA TRP A 309 -8.47 -5.11 3.93
C TRP A 309 -7.95 -6.41 3.33
N GLU A 310 -8.75 -7.46 3.34
CA GLU A 310 -8.38 -8.80 2.84
C GLU A 310 -8.96 -9.10 1.45
N GLY A 311 -9.55 -8.12 0.80
CA GLY A 311 -10.11 -8.26 -0.54
C GLY A 311 -11.32 -9.19 -0.60
N SER A 312 -12.37 -8.79 -1.30
CA SER A 312 -13.51 -9.63 -1.70
C SER A 312 -13.73 -9.48 -3.20
#